data_dfb1a40dc76e36ebc15604ddbd44ed5c
#
_entry.id   dfb1a40dc76e36ebc15604ddbd44ed5c
#
_cell.length_a   1.000
_cell.length_b   1.000
_cell.length_c   1.000
_cell.angle_alpha   90.00
_cell.angle_beta   90.00
_cell.angle_gamma   90.00
#
_symmetry.space_group_name_H-M   'P 1'
#
loop_
_entity.id
_entity.type
_entity.pdbx_description
1 polymer ?
#
loop_
_entity_poly.entity_id
_entity_poly.type
_entity_poly.pdbx_seq_one_letter_code
_entity_poly.pdbx_strand_id
1 'polypeptide(L)'
;METITVGQLLEAGHGTLLGGSQDMELTVSGVDTDSRDIHPGSLFIPLVGERFDGHAYITSALEAGAAGCLTARVRTDYREDKFYIQVGNTERALRDLAAWYKDRFQIPFVGITGSVGKTTAKDMIAAVLSVKYKVLKTEGNFNNNIGLPLTLLHLDHTHQVGVLEMGMDKPGEIDYLSDIVRPEVGVITNIGDAHIEKLGSRENIFKAKCELLPNIRKENGLVVLNADDPMLTTLRGNTPVQAVFCGKAEDADYRAQVTGGDGVSHIHCHITTPKMERDVKIPALGEHMIYPTLIAAAVGEHFGLTPDEIEDGIARFVPTRMRMNVIQREGEITILDDSYNANPQSMRAAISVLADTHRSWKVAILGDMFELGPYAPALHAGVGDYLGKRGIDCLVAVGKLSEHMAQGAREAGVPMVYSCADKEAAKVVLPQVVRPDSTILVKASRGMALEELTAQLLTLC
;
A
#
# COMPACT_ATOMS: atom_id res chain seq x y z
N MET A 1 14.16 -16.75 -0.28
CA MET A 1 13.37 -17.99 -0.04
C MET A 1 14.29 -19.11 0.43
N GLU A 2 13.73 -20.12 1.11
CA GLU A 2 14.46 -21.37 1.37
C GLU A 2 14.64 -22.15 0.07
N THR A 3 15.71 -22.92 0.03
CA THR A 3 16.07 -23.71 -1.15
C THR A 3 15.02 -24.77 -1.47
N ILE A 4 14.64 -24.87 -2.75
CA ILE A 4 13.74 -25.90 -3.27
C ILE A 4 14.37 -26.59 -4.49
N THR A 5 14.00 -27.84 -4.75
CA THR A 5 14.53 -28.63 -5.86
C THR A 5 13.72 -28.43 -7.14
N VAL A 6 14.30 -28.78 -8.29
CA VAL A 6 13.59 -28.81 -9.59
C VAL A 6 12.38 -29.75 -9.52
N GLY A 7 12.50 -30.89 -8.82
CA GLY A 7 11.37 -31.79 -8.58
C GLY A 7 10.19 -31.11 -7.88
N GLN A 8 10.48 -30.31 -6.84
CA GLN A 8 9.47 -29.52 -6.12
C GLN A 8 8.88 -28.38 -6.99
N LEU A 9 9.69 -27.77 -7.84
CA LEU A 9 9.19 -26.76 -8.81
C LEU A 9 8.19 -27.36 -9.81
N LEU A 10 8.46 -28.58 -10.30
CA LEU A 10 7.54 -29.28 -11.22
C LEU A 10 6.22 -29.62 -10.54
N GLU A 11 6.25 -30.07 -9.28
CA GLU A 11 5.06 -30.34 -8.48
C GLU A 11 4.24 -29.05 -8.29
N ALA A 12 4.91 -27.95 -7.82
CA ALA A 12 4.26 -26.69 -7.52
C ALA A 12 3.68 -25.99 -8.77
N GLY A 13 4.41 -26.00 -9.88
CA GLY A 13 4.06 -25.27 -11.11
C GLY A 13 3.26 -26.09 -12.14
N HIS A 14 3.00 -27.37 -11.88
CA HIS A 14 2.36 -28.30 -12.83
C HIS A 14 3.03 -28.25 -14.22
N GLY A 15 4.34 -28.08 -14.24
CA GLY A 15 5.14 -27.92 -15.45
C GLY A 15 5.72 -29.24 -15.98
N THR A 16 6.33 -29.16 -17.15
CA THR A 16 7.06 -30.28 -17.78
C THR A 16 8.51 -29.87 -18.01
N LEU A 17 9.44 -30.71 -17.58
CA LEU A 17 10.86 -30.49 -17.84
C LEU A 17 11.14 -30.65 -19.34
N LEU A 18 11.81 -29.67 -19.93
CA LEU A 18 12.21 -29.66 -21.34
C LEU A 18 13.68 -30.12 -21.49
N GLY A 19 14.33 -29.76 -22.61
CA GLY A 19 15.77 -29.95 -22.79
C GLY A 19 16.65 -29.25 -21.74
N GLY A 20 17.94 -29.52 -21.77
CA GLY A 20 18.90 -29.07 -20.76
C GLY A 20 19.09 -30.08 -19.64
N SER A 21 19.46 -29.64 -18.44
CA SER A 21 19.64 -30.52 -17.29
C SER A 21 18.33 -31.23 -16.91
N GLN A 22 18.40 -32.52 -16.67
CA GLN A 22 17.31 -33.36 -16.22
C GLN A 22 17.44 -33.72 -14.72
N ASP A 23 18.36 -33.09 -14.01
CA ASP A 23 18.62 -33.36 -12.61
C ASP A 23 17.51 -32.72 -11.74
N MET A 24 16.68 -33.58 -11.17
CA MET A 24 15.58 -33.19 -10.28
C MET A 24 16.02 -32.66 -8.93
N GLU A 25 17.27 -32.95 -8.54
CA GLU A 25 17.86 -32.52 -7.27
C GLU A 25 18.57 -31.15 -7.38
N LEU A 26 18.72 -30.59 -8.59
CA LEU A 26 19.16 -29.21 -8.75
C LEU A 26 18.27 -28.28 -7.92
N THR A 27 18.89 -27.31 -7.29
CA THR A 27 18.20 -26.42 -6.35
C THR A 27 18.18 -24.98 -6.82
N VAL A 28 17.15 -24.25 -6.43
CA VAL A 28 17.04 -22.79 -6.54
C VAL A 28 16.83 -22.16 -5.16
N SER A 29 17.44 -20.99 -4.96
CA SER A 29 17.41 -20.23 -3.71
C SER A 29 16.63 -18.91 -3.82
N GLY A 30 16.04 -18.60 -4.98
CA GLY A 30 15.31 -17.38 -5.25
C GLY A 30 14.49 -17.46 -6.53
N VAL A 31 13.66 -16.47 -6.73
CA VAL A 31 12.87 -16.27 -7.95
C VAL A 31 13.07 -14.83 -8.42
N ASP A 32 13.49 -14.66 -9.67
CA ASP A 32 13.64 -13.37 -10.33
C ASP A 32 12.69 -13.26 -11.52
N THR A 33 12.09 -12.09 -11.68
CA THR A 33 11.21 -11.76 -12.81
C THR A 33 11.76 -10.63 -13.68
N ASP A 34 12.85 -9.97 -13.23
CA ASP A 34 13.55 -8.93 -13.97
C ASP A 34 14.93 -9.45 -14.41
N SER A 35 15.13 -9.59 -15.72
CA SER A 35 16.39 -10.08 -16.29
C SER A 35 17.61 -9.16 -16.08
N ARG A 36 17.39 -7.94 -15.59
CA ARG A 36 18.45 -6.96 -15.28
C ARG A 36 18.99 -7.11 -13.86
N ASP A 37 18.27 -7.84 -13.01
CA ASP A 37 18.60 -8.04 -11.60
C ASP A 37 18.46 -9.53 -11.25
N ILE A 38 19.36 -10.33 -11.77
CA ILE A 38 19.40 -11.79 -11.60
C ILE A 38 20.33 -12.15 -10.45
N HIS A 39 19.79 -12.87 -9.47
CA HIS A 39 20.57 -13.45 -8.39
C HIS A 39 21.12 -14.83 -8.82
N PRO A 40 22.43 -15.09 -8.63
CA PRO A 40 23.02 -16.39 -8.99
C PRO A 40 22.28 -17.55 -8.31
N GLY A 41 21.91 -18.56 -9.09
CA GLY A 41 21.16 -19.73 -8.59
C GLY A 41 19.66 -19.54 -8.45
N SER A 42 19.08 -18.42 -8.88
CA SER A 42 17.63 -18.19 -8.89
C SER A 42 16.94 -18.92 -10.04
N LEU A 43 15.62 -19.05 -9.92
CA LEU A 43 14.69 -19.38 -11.00
C LEU A 43 14.27 -18.09 -11.72
N PHE A 44 14.51 -17.99 -13.01
CA PHE A 44 13.96 -16.89 -13.80
C PHE A 44 12.55 -17.21 -14.28
N ILE A 45 11.59 -16.33 -14.00
CA ILE A 45 10.19 -16.43 -14.45
C ILE A 45 9.90 -15.26 -15.39
N PRO A 46 9.90 -15.48 -16.72
CA PRO A 46 9.60 -14.45 -17.70
C PRO A 46 8.11 -14.09 -17.64
N LEU A 47 7.82 -12.82 -17.39
CA LEU A 47 6.45 -12.30 -17.39
C LEU A 47 6.12 -11.66 -18.74
N VAL A 48 4.84 -11.68 -19.11
CA VAL A 48 4.33 -11.04 -20.33
C VAL A 48 3.48 -9.84 -19.94
N GLY A 49 3.93 -8.65 -20.32
CA GLY A 49 3.19 -7.40 -20.14
C GLY A 49 2.58 -6.91 -21.45
N GLU A 50 1.82 -5.82 -21.40
CA GLU A 50 1.18 -5.23 -22.59
C GLU A 50 2.16 -4.80 -23.68
N ARG A 51 3.39 -4.42 -23.30
CA ARG A 51 4.41 -3.83 -24.19
C ARG A 51 5.70 -4.61 -24.25
N PHE A 52 5.83 -5.71 -23.53
CA PHE A 52 7.03 -6.53 -23.51
C PHE A 52 6.71 -8.00 -23.26
N ASP A 53 7.62 -8.87 -23.69
CA ASP A 53 7.57 -10.31 -23.44
C ASP A 53 8.89 -10.75 -22.81
N GLY A 54 8.84 -11.13 -21.54
CA GLY A 54 9.98 -11.57 -20.76
C GLY A 54 10.70 -12.80 -21.33
N HIS A 55 10.02 -13.62 -22.15
CA HIS A 55 10.65 -14.78 -22.78
C HIS A 55 11.82 -14.43 -23.69
N ALA A 56 11.86 -13.21 -24.24
CA ALA A 56 12.98 -12.72 -25.03
C ALA A 56 14.29 -12.60 -24.22
N TYR A 57 14.18 -12.52 -22.90
CA TYR A 57 15.32 -12.31 -22.00
C TYR A 57 15.78 -13.58 -21.27
N ILE A 58 15.22 -14.76 -21.57
CA ILE A 58 15.60 -16.02 -20.91
C ILE A 58 17.12 -16.26 -21.06
N THR A 59 17.65 -16.13 -22.29
CA THR A 59 19.08 -16.38 -22.54
C THR A 59 19.97 -15.47 -21.71
N SER A 60 19.69 -14.15 -21.67
CA SER A 60 20.46 -13.20 -20.87
C SER A 60 20.35 -13.45 -19.36
N ALA A 61 19.17 -13.87 -18.88
CA ALA A 61 18.99 -14.21 -17.46
C ALA A 61 19.81 -15.46 -17.07
N LEU A 62 19.86 -16.47 -17.92
CA LEU A 62 20.66 -17.67 -17.70
C LEU A 62 22.17 -17.38 -17.76
N GLU A 63 22.60 -16.48 -18.64
CA GLU A 63 23.99 -15.98 -18.71
C GLU A 63 24.36 -15.14 -17.48
N ALA A 64 23.42 -14.36 -16.93
CA ALA A 64 23.59 -13.58 -15.71
C ALA A 64 23.64 -14.45 -14.43
N GLY A 65 23.34 -15.76 -14.53
CA GLY A 65 23.54 -16.68 -13.40
C GLY A 65 22.28 -17.39 -12.91
N ALA A 66 21.11 -17.21 -13.50
CA ALA A 66 19.93 -17.99 -13.15
C ALA A 66 20.22 -19.50 -13.34
N ALA A 67 19.74 -20.33 -12.41
CA ALA A 67 19.92 -21.79 -12.46
C ALA A 67 19.07 -22.44 -13.56
N GLY A 68 17.94 -21.85 -13.85
CA GLY A 68 17.01 -22.28 -14.90
C GLY A 68 15.86 -21.29 -15.06
N CYS A 69 14.87 -21.65 -15.86
CA CYS A 69 13.73 -20.78 -16.11
C CYS A 69 12.42 -21.56 -16.25
N LEU A 70 11.30 -20.85 -15.95
CA LEU A 70 10.01 -21.22 -16.52
C LEU A 70 9.88 -20.68 -17.94
N THR A 71 9.04 -21.32 -18.76
CA THR A 71 8.72 -20.83 -20.10
C THR A 71 7.33 -21.30 -20.52
N ALA A 72 6.54 -20.43 -21.13
CA ALA A 72 5.29 -20.80 -21.78
C ALA A 72 5.49 -21.19 -23.25
N ARG A 73 6.73 -21.23 -23.74
CA ARG A 73 7.09 -21.51 -25.14
C ARG A 73 8.12 -22.62 -25.22
N VAL A 74 7.98 -23.47 -26.25
CA VAL A 74 9.03 -24.44 -26.60
C VAL A 74 10.22 -23.70 -27.17
N ARG A 75 11.40 -24.07 -26.71
CA ARG A 75 12.70 -23.54 -27.17
C ARG A 75 13.45 -24.62 -27.93
N THR A 76 14.48 -24.23 -28.67
CA THR A 76 15.38 -25.15 -29.39
C THR A 76 16.84 -25.00 -28.95
N ASP A 77 17.14 -23.97 -28.12
CA ASP A 77 18.45 -23.59 -27.65
C ASP A 77 18.60 -23.92 -26.15
N TYR A 78 18.67 -25.20 -25.82
CA TYR A 78 18.85 -25.66 -24.45
C TYR A 78 20.35 -25.73 -24.08
N ARG A 79 20.69 -25.22 -22.89
CA ARG A 79 22.02 -25.37 -22.30
C ARG A 79 22.01 -26.57 -21.34
N GLU A 80 23.02 -27.44 -21.41
CA GLU A 80 23.09 -28.66 -20.61
C GLU A 80 23.25 -28.37 -19.10
N ASP A 81 23.82 -27.20 -18.75
CA ASP A 81 24.04 -26.75 -17.37
C ASP A 81 22.82 -26.03 -16.75
N LYS A 82 21.71 -25.90 -17.48
CA LYS A 82 20.50 -25.18 -17.07
C LYS A 82 19.26 -26.05 -17.23
N PHE A 83 18.25 -25.84 -16.37
CA PHE A 83 16.97 -26.49 -16.52
C PHE A 83 15.91 -25.54 -17.11
N TYR A 84 14.91 -26.12 -17.78
CA TYR A 84 13.82 -25.38 -18.40
C TYR A 84 12.51 -26.09 -18.11
N ILE A 85 11.58 -25.41 -17.44
CA ILE A 85 10.26 -25.95 -17.12
C ILE A 85 9.20 -25.27 -17.98
N GLN A 86 8.53 -26.04 -18.82
CA GLN A 86 7.39 -25.56 -19.60
C GLN A 86 6.14 -25.50 -18.73
N VAL A 87 5.44 -24.37 -18.79
CA VAL A 87 4.16 -24.12 -18.12
C VAL A 87 3.16 -23.51 -19.11
N GLY A 88 1.87 -23.57 -18.82
CA GLY A 88 0.86 -22.98 -19.69
C GLY A 88 0.87 -21.44 -19.65
N ASN A 89 1.15 -20.86 -18.48
CA ASN A 89 1.24 -19.41 -18.24
C ASN A 89 2.21 -19.15 -17.07
N THR A 90 3.19 -18.30 -17.28
CA THR A 90 4.27 -18.05 -16.30
C THR A 90 3.81 -17.23 -15.10
N GLU A 91 2.86 -16.30 -15.25
CA GLU A 91 2.27 -15.56 -14.14
C GLU A 91 1.43 -16.49 -13.24
N ARG A 92 0.62 -17.38 -13.85
CA ARG A 92 -0.11 -18.39 -13.08
C ARG A 92 0.83 -19.37 -12.37
N ALA A 93 1.91 -19.80 -13.03
CA ALA A 93 2.91 -20.65 -12.41
C ALA A 93 3.62 -19.99 -11.24
N LEU A 94 3.89 -18.68 -11.31
CA LEU A 94 4.41 -17.89 -10.17
C LEU A 94 3.42 -17.91 -9.01
N ARG A 95 2.12 -17.71 -9.26
CA ARG A 95 1.06 -17.79 -8.27
C ARG A 95 1.02 -19.18 -7.59
N ASP A 96 0.96 -20.23 -8.40
CA ASP A 96 0.82 -21.60 -7.93
C ASP A 96 2.07 -22.03 -7.13
N LEU A 97 3.27 -21.63 -7.57
CA LEU A 97 4.52 -21.79 -6.84
C LEU A 97 4.48 -21.07 -5.47
N ALA A 98 4.02 -19.82 -5.44
CA ALA A 98 3.94 -19.06 -4.19
C ALA A 98 2.91 -19.65 -3.21
N ALA A 99 1.77 -20.13 -3.71
CA ALA A 99 0.76 -20.81 -2.90
C ALA A 99 1.31 -22.12 -2.29
N TRP A 100 1.93 -22.98 -3.14
CA TRP A 100 2.59 -24.20 -2.70
C TRP A 100 3.71 -23.91 -1.69
N TYR A 101 4.55 -22.91 -1.96
CA TYR A 101 5.66 -22.54 -1.07
C TYR A 101 5.16 -22.05 0.28
N LYS A 102 4.14 -21.16 0.29
CA LYS A 102 3.51 -20.66 1.53
C LYS A 102 2.91 -21.78 2.38
N ASP A 103 2.30 -22.80 1.76
CA ASP A 103 1.65 -23.89 2.47
C ASP A 103 2.64 -24.80 3.24
N ARG A 104 3.94 -24.64 3.01
CA ARG A 104 5.01 -25.28 3.81
C ARG A 104 5.18 -24.64 5.18
N PHE A 105 4.64 -23.43 5.38
CA PHE A 105 4.76 -22.68 6.64
C PHE A 105 3.41 -22.58 7.34
N GLN A 106 3.35 -23.12 8.56
CA GLN A 106 2.14 -23.14 9.38
C GLN A 106 2.00 -21.84 10.19
N ILE A 107 1.98 -20.69 9.52
CA ILE A 107 1.85 -19.38 10.15
C ILE A 107 0.54 -18.70 9.74
N PRO A 108 -0.05 -17.85 10.59
CA PRO A 108 -1.20 -17.04 10.23
C PRO A 108 -0.82 -15.84 9.34
N PHE A 109 -1.80 -15.37 8.57
CA PHE A 109 -1.66 -14.20 7.72
C PHE A 109 -2.74 -13.17 7.98
N VAL A 110 -2.38 -11.89 7.86
CA VAL A 110 -3.29 -10.75 7.81
C VAL A 110 -3.34 -10.24 6.37
N GLY A 111 -4.52 -10.22 5.75
CA GLY A 111 -4.75 -9.70 4.41
C GLY A 111 -5.44 -8.33 4.48
N ILE A 112 -4.89 -7.32 3.82
CA ILE A 112 -5.34 -5.93 3.95
C ILE A 112 -5.71 -5.36 2.58
N THR A 113 -6.95 -4.91 2.42
CA THR A 113 -7.40 -4.13 1.26
C THR A 113 -8.11 -2.85 1.68
N GLY A 114 -8.49 -2.03 0.72
CA GLY A 114 -9.19 -0.77 0.93
C GLY A 114 -8.83 0.28 -0.13
N SER A 115 -9.57 1.37 -0.16
CA SER A 115 -9.30 2.46 -1.12
C SER A 115 -8.10 3.30 -0.69
N VAL A 116 -8.01 3.66 0.60
CA VAL A 116 -6.95 4.48 1.19
C VAL A 116 -6.45 3.84 2.48
N GLY A 117 -5.17 4.07 2.81
CA GLY A 117 -4.61 3.69 4.11
C GLY A 117 -4.14 2.24 4.24
N LYS A 118 -4.18 1.43 3.18
CA LYS A 118 -3.69 0.03 3.19
C LYS A 118 -2.25 -0.09 3.69
N THR A 119 -1.33 0.66 3.08
CA THR A 119 0.10 0.63 3.43
C THR A 119 0.33 1.09 4.86
N THR A 120 -0.34 2.16 5.30
CA THR A 120 -0.24 2.66 6.67
C THR A 120 -0.78 1.63 7.67
N ALA A 121 -1.92 1.00 7.39
CA ALA A 121 -2.48 -0.06 8.21
C ALA A 121 -1.54 -1.28 8.28
N LYS A 122 -1.00 -1.71 7.12
CA LYS A 122 0.00 -2.78 7.04
C LYS A 122 1.23 -2.48 7.93
N ASP A 123 1.78 -1.27 7.83
CA ASP A 123 2.98 -0.91 8.59
C ASP A 123 2.68 -0.75 10.09
N MET A 124 1.52 -0.22 10.47
CA MET A 124 1.10 -0.13 11.86
C MET A 124 0.84 -1.53 12.47
N ILE A 125 0.14 -2.40 11.75
CA ILE A 125 -0.06 -3.80 12.16
C ILE A 125 1.28 -4.53 12.31
N ALA A 126 2.18 -4.35 11.33
CA ALA A 126 3.50 -4.98 11.38
C ALA A 126 4.33 -4.45 12.56
N ALA A 127 4.27 -3.16 12.88
CA ALA A 127 4.96 -2.57 14.03
C ALA A 127 4.43 -3.16 15.35
N VAL A 128 3.12 -3.27 15.52
CA VAL A 128 2.48 -3.85 16.70
C VAL A 128 2.83 -5.33 16.84
N LEU A 129 2.65 -6.13 15.78
CA LEU A 129 2.96 -7.56 15.85
C LEU A 129 4.44 -7.86 16.05
N SER A 130 5.33 -6.98 15.54
CA SER A 130 6.80 -7.14 15.66
C SER A 130 7.33 -6.99 17.09
N VAL A 131 6.52 -6.55 18.04
CA VAL A 131 6.87 -6.57 19.47
C VAL A 131 7.05 -8.02 19.98
N LYS A 132 6.27 -8.93 19.41
CA LYS A 132 6.21 -10.31 19.87
C LYS A 132 6.60 -11.35 18.80
N TYR A 133 6.40 -11.05 17.53
CA TYR A 133 6.53 -12.01 16.43
C TYR A 133 7.56 -11.54 15.39
N LYS A 134 8.18 -12.50 14.69
CA LYS A 134 8.92 -12.22 13.46
C LYS A 134 7.92 -12.07 12.31
N VAL A 135 7.79 -10.87 11.77
CA VAL A 135 6.77 -10.52 10.78
C VAL A 135 7.34 -10.50 9.36
N LEU A 136 6.73 -11.26 8.43
CA LEU A 136 6.85 -11.00 7.00
C LEU A 136 5.81 -9.92 6.62
N LYS A 137 6.19 -8.88 5.88
CA LYS A 137 5.23 -7.91 5.36
C LYS A 137 5.47 -7.58 3.89
N THR A 138 4.44 -7.10 3.21
CA THR A 138 4.58 -6.53 1.86
C THR A 138 5.54 -5.34 1.87
N GLU A 139 6.57 -5.38 1.07
CA GLU A 139 7.48 -4.26 0.85
C GLU A 139 7.03 -3.42 -0.35
N GLY A 140 7.29 -2.12 -0.29
CA GLY A 140 6.95 -1.19 -1.37
C GLY A 140 5.48 -1.28 -1.80
N ASN A 141 5.27 -1.57 -3.08
CA ASN A 141 3.95 -1.75 -3.71
C ASN A 141 3.74 -3.18 -4.25
N PHE A 142 4.41 -4.19 -3.69
CA PHE A 142 4.27 -5.59 -4.09
C PHE A 142 2.94 -6.20 -3.61
N ASN A 143 1.84 -5.55 -3.99
CA ASN A 143 0.48 -5.83 -3.55
C ASN A 143 -0.47 -6.34 -4.65
N ASN A 144 0.08 -6.66 -5.83
CA ASN A 144 -0.65 -7.14 -7.01
C ASN A 144 -0.34 -8.61 -7.33
N ASN A 145 -0.85 -9.12 -8.48
CA ASN A 145 -0.72 -10.50 -8.94
C ASN A 145 0.72 -11.01 -9.10
N ILE A 146 1.69 -10.12 -9.15
CA ILE A 146 3.12 -10.44 -9.25
C ILE A 146 3.80 -10.22 -7.89
N GLY A 147 3.58 -9.06 -7.30
CA GLY A 147 4.30 -8.63 -6.10
C GLY A 147 3.93 -9.44 -4.85
N LEU A 148 2.65 -9.80 -4.66
CA LEU A 148 2.24 -10.59 -3.51
C LEU A 148 2.80 -12.03 -3.57
N PRO A 149 2.76 -12.77 -4.70
CA PRO A 149 3.48 -14.03 -4.84
C PRO A 149 4.97 -13.92 -4.54
N LEU A 150 5.66 -12.91 -5.08
CA LEU A 150 7.08 -12.67 -4.77
C LEU A 150 7.31 -12.40 -3.28
N THR A 151 6.43 -11.66 -2.62
CA THR A 151 6.50 -11.45 -1.16
C THR A 151 6.40 -12.77 -0.39
N LEU A 152 5.48 -13.66 -0.77
CA LEU A 152 5.32 -14.96 -0.13
C LEU A 152 6.56 -15.85 -0.28
N LEU A 153 7.25 -15.76 -1.41
CA LEU A 153 8.50 -16.49 -1.63
C LEU A 153 9.67 -16.03 -0.73
N HIS A 154 9.54 -14.91 -0.02
CA HIS A 154 10.50 -14.50 1.01
C HIS A 154 10.26 -15.14 2.39
N LEU A 155 9.23 -15.98 2.55
CA LEU A 155 9.04 -16.75 3.79
C LEU A 155 10.25 -17.63 4.08
N ASP A 156 10.54 -17.75 5.37
CA ASP A 156 11.45 -18.74 5.94
C ASP A 156 10.91 -19.20 7.31
N HIS A 157 11.55 -20.21 7.90
CA HIS A 157 11.12 -20.79 9.17
C HIS A 157 11.26 -19.86 10.39
N THR A 158 11.85 -18.69 10.23
CA THR A 158 11.92 -17.67 11.30
C THR A 158 10.63 -16.84 11.39
N HIS A 159 9.90 -16.72 10.29
CA HIS A 159 8.65 -15.95 10.27
C HIS A 159 7.55 -16.64 11.05
N GLN A 160 6.80 -15.85 11.80
CA GLN A 160 5.72 -16.33 12.68
C GLN A 160 4.34 -15.76 12.29
N VAL A 161 4.31 -14.67 11.51
CA VAL A 161 3.10 -14.08 10.99
C VAL A 161 3.40 -13.32 9.69
N GLY A 162 2.43 -13.31 8.75
CA GLY A 162 2.52 -12.51 7.52
C GLY A 162 1.49 -11.36 7.51
N VAL A 163 1.88 -10.16 7.06
CA VAL A 163 1.02 -8.99 6.93
C VAL A 163 1.08 -8.50 5.49
N LEU A 164 0.03 -8.81 4.72
CA LEU A 164 0.04 -8.71 3.26
C LEU A 164 -0.98 -7.68 2.75
N GLU A 165 -0.48 -6.69 2.04
CA GLU A 165 -1.30 -5.71 1.34
C GLU A 165 -1.82 -6.29 0.02
N MET A 166 -3.12 -6.08 -0.28
CA MET A 166 -3.81 -6.55 -1.48
C MET A 166 -4.39 -5.36 -2.23
N GLY A 167 -3.77 -5.03 -3.36
CA GLY A 167 -4.23 -4.00 -4.29
C GLY A 167 -5.13 -4.58 -5.36
N MET A 168 -5.93 -3.73 -6.00
CA MET A 168 -6.75 -4.13 -7.14
C MET A 168 -7.03 -2.96 -8.07
N ASP A 169 -7.19 -3.29 -9.34
CA ASP A 169 -7.66 -2.40 -10.41
C ASP A 169 -8.96 -2.92 -11.04
N LYS A 170 -9.26 -4.21 -10.90
CA LYS A 170 -10.38 -4.92 -11.55
C LYS A 170 -11.07 -5.84 -10.55
N PRO A 171 -12.36 -6.17 -10.78
CA PRO A 171 -13.02 -7.24 -10.04
C PRO A 171 -12.29 -8.57 -10.21
N GLY A 172 -12.32 -9.41 -9.18
CA GLY A 172 -11.66 -10.73 -9.14
C GLY A 172 -10.19 -10.70 -8.70
N GLU A 173 -9.55 -9.52 -8.60
CA GLU A 173 -8.15 -9.46 -8.20
C GLU A 173 -7.96 -9.65 -6.68
N ILE A 174 -8.88 -9.15 -5.85
CA ILE A 174 -8.82 -9.41 -4.41
C ILE A 174 -9.13 -10.88 -4.11
N ASP A 175 -10.09 -11.49 -4.81
CA ASP A 175 -10.34 -12.93 -4.70
C ASP A 175 -9.08 -13.72 -5.05
N TYR A 176 -8.46 -13.43 -6.20
CA TYR A 176 -7.23 -14.07 -6.66
C TYR A 176 -6.08 -13.99 -5.64
N LEU A 177 -5.86 -12.81 -5.04
CA LEU A 177 -4.80 -12.59 -4.06
C LEU A 177 -5.13 -13.25 -2.71
N SER A 178 -6.36 -13.11 -2.25
CA SER A 178 -6.77 -13.65 -0.95
C SER A 178 -6.93 -15.17 -0.96
N ASP A 179 -7.26 -15.80 -2.10
CA ASP A 179 -7.26 -17.26 -2.23
C ASP A 179 -5.85 -17.86 -2.07
N ILE A 180 -4.81 -17.20 -2.58
CA ILE A 180 -3.41 -17.61 -2.33
C ILE A 180 -3.08 -17.54 -0.84
N VAL A 181 -3.42 -16.42 -0.20
CA VAL A 181 -3.01 -16.12 1.18
C VAL A 181 -3.83 -16.91 2.20
N ARG A 182 -5.15 -16.98 2.00
CA ARG A 182 -6.13 -17.53 2.95
C ARG A 182 -5.91 -16.94 4.34
N PRO A 183 -6.08 -15.62 4.51
CA PRO A 183 -5.73 -14.94 5.74
C PRO A 183 -6.58 -15.43 6.92
N GLU A 184 -6.02 -15.40 8.11
CA GLU A 184 -6.77 -15.57 9.36
C GLU A 184 -7.50 -14.26 9.71
N VAL A 185 -6.85 -13.12 9.47
CA VAL A 185 -7.46 -11.81 9.66
C VAL A 185 -7.57 -11.07 8.33
N GLY A 186 -8.78 -10.67 7.96
CA GLY A 186 -9.04 -9.77 6.84
C GLY A 186 -9.25 -8.34 7.32
N VAL A 187 -8.70 -7.35 6.60
CA VAL A 187 -8.88 -5.92 6.91
C VAL A 187 -9.40 -5.20 5.68
N ILE A 188 -10.48 -4.44 5.81
CA ILE A 188 -10.95 -3.50 4.78
C ILE A 188 -10.94 -2.10 5.38
N THR A 189 -10.00 -1.27 4.97
CA THR A 189 -9.76 0.05 5.60
C THR A 189 -10.88 1.05 5.33
N ASN A 190 -11.37 1.13 4.10
CA ASN A 190 -12.48 2.00 3.68
C ASN A 190 -12.88 1.76 2.22
N ILE A 191 -14.03 2.32 1.82
CA ILE A 191 -14.55 2.35 0.46
C ILE A 191 -14.57 3.80 -0.03
N GLY A 192 -13.68 4.14 -0.94
CA GLY A 192 -13.57 5.47 -1.54
C GLY A 192 -13.64 5.44 -3.06
N ASP A 193 -13.16 6.50 -3.71
CA ASP A 193 -13.24 6.69 -5.17
C ASP A 193 -12.00 6.17 -5.92
N ALA A 194 -11.05 5.51 -5.24
CA ALA A 194 -9.86 4.93 -5.89
C ALA A 194 -10.30 3.88 -6.95
N HIS A 195 -9.73 3.99 -8.16
CA HIS A 195 -10.05 3.12 -9.32
C HIS A 195 -11.50 3.21 -9.83
N ILE A 196 -12.24 4.29 -9.52
CA ILE A 196 -13.65 4.45 -9.92
C ILE A 196 -13.82 4.48 -11.44
N GLU A 197 -12.81 4.93 -12.19
CA GLU A 197 -12.80 4.91 -13.65
C GLU A 197 -12.97 3.48 -14.19
N LYS A 198 -12.28 2.50 -13.59
CA LYS A 198 -12.29 1.10 -14.04
C LYS A 198 -13.48 0.31 -13.47
N LEU A 199 -13.92 0.64 -12.27
CA LEU A 199 -14.97 -0.08 -11.56
C LEU A 199 -16.36 0.55 -11.70
N GLY A 200 -16.43 1.81 -12.14
CA GLY A 200 -17.65 2.53 -12.49
C GLY A 200 -18.42 3.12 -11.31
N SER A 201 -18.44 2.50 -10.15
CA SER A 201 -19.14 3.00 -8.97
C SER A 201 -18.51 2.56 -7.65
N ARG A 202 -18.86 3.25 -6.54
CA ARG A 202 -18.46 2.85 -5.18
C ARG A 202 -19.01 1.48 -4.78
N GLU A 203 -20.22 1.13 -5.23
CA GLU A 203 -20.85 -0.17 -5.00
C GLU A 203 -20.02 -1.30 -5.61
N ASN A 204 -19.46 -1.10 -6.80
CA ASN A 204 -18.59 -2.06 -7.44
C ASN A 204 -17.22 -2.13 -6.73
N ILE A 205 -16.69 -0.99 -6.26
CA ILE A 205 -15.47 -0.95 -5.44
C ILE A 205 -15.70 -1.73 -4.14
N PHE A 206 -16.84 -1.54 -3.48
CA PHE A 206 -17.22 -2.27 -2.28
C PHE A 206 -17.28 -3.80 -2.55
N LYS A 207 -18.00 -4.22 -3.60
CA LYS A 207 -18.09 -5.63 -3.98
C LYS A 207 -16.71 -6.25 -4.23
N ALA A 208 -15.87 -5.57 -4.99
CA ALA A 208 -14.53 -6.04 -5.30
C ALA A 208 -13.64 -6.16 -4.05
N LYS A 209 -13.75 -5.24 -3.08
CA LYS A 209 -12.99 -5.37 -1.82
C LYS A 209 -13.56 -6.45 -0.90
N CYS A 210 -14.86 -6.69 -0.94
CA CYS A 210 -15.51 -7.77 -0.20
C CYS A 210 -15.17 -9.17 -0.73
N GLU A 211 -14.52 -9.29 -1.89
CA GLU A 211 -13.94 -10.56 -2.39
C GLU A 211 -12.91 -11.17 -1.41
N LEU A 212 -12.36 -10.37 -0.49
CA LEU A 212 -11.52 -10.86 0.60
C LEU A 212 -12.26 -11.79 1.56
N LEU A 213 -13.55 -11.52 1.81
CA LEU A 213 -14.30 -12.16 2.90
C LEU A 213 -14.45 -13.67 2.78
N PRO A 214 -14.78 -14.26 1.60
CA PRO A 214 -14.92 -15.71 1.44
C PRO A 214 -13.63 -16.49 1.71
N ASN A 215 -12.48 -15.85 1.51
CA ASN A 215 -11.15 -16.47 1.62
C ASN A 215 -10.54 -16.37 3.03
N ILE A 216 -11.20 -15.68 3.97
CA ILE A 216 -10.78 -15.67 5.38
C ILE A 216 -11.01 -17.08 5.98
N ARG A 217 -10.02 -17.62 6.68
CA ARG A 217 -10.13 -18.89 7.36
C ARG A 217 -11.33 -18.89 8.30
N LYS A 218 -12.14 -19.93 8.28
CA LYS A 218 -13.32 -20.03 9.16
C LYS A 218 -12.95 -20.29 10.63
N GLU A 219 -11.89 -21.03 10.83
CA GLU A 219 -11.36 -21.31 12.16
C GLU A 219 -10.55 -20.10 12.65
N ASN A 220 -10.97 -19.51 13.76
CA ASN A 220 -10.40 -18.29 14.34
C ASN A 220 -10.40 -17.06 13.41
N GLY A 221 -11.20 -17.08 12.32
CA GLY A 221 -11.22 -15.99 11.36
C GLY A 221 -11.80 -14.72 11.96
N LEU A 222 -11.17 -13.58 11.63
CA LEU A 222 -11.58 -12.24 12.01
C LEU A 222 -11.63 -11.34 10.78
N VAL A 223 -12.64 -10.47 10.68
CA VAL A 223 -12.59 -9.32 9.78
C VAL A 223 -12.65 -8.02 10.56
N VAL A 224 -11.73 -7.10 10.24
CA VAL A 224 -11.65 -5.77 10.83
C VAL A 224 -12.12 -4.74 9.82
N LEU A 225 -13.15 -4.00 10.17
CA LEU A 225 -13.88 -3.07 9.30
C LEU A 225 -13.91 -1.66 9.90
N ASN A 226 -14.04 -0.64 9.04
CA ASN A 226 -14.18 0.74 9.47
C ASN A 226 -15.64 1.04 9.87
N ALA A 227 -15.85 1.43 11.13
CA ALA A 227 -17.16 1.78 11.69
C ALA A 227 -17.74 3.10 11.13
N ASP A 228 -16.87 3.97 10.62
CA ASP A 228 -17.26 5.29 10.09
C ASP A 228 -17.48 5.24 8.56
N ASP A 229 -17.33 4.07 7.93
CA ASP A 229 -17.62 3.86 6.52
C ASP A 229 -19.04 3.30 6.33
N PRO A 230 -19.97 4.06 5.71
CA PRO A 230 -21.36 3.66 5.61
C PRO A 230 -21.60 2.41 4.77
N MET A 231 -20.68 2.06 3.87
CA MET A 231 -20.79 0.84 3.07
C MET A 231 -20.29 -0.37 3.88
N LEU A 232 -19.21 -0.24 4.63
CA LEU A 232 -18.68 -1.31 5.46
C LEU A 232 -19.61 -1.63 6.66
N THR A 233 -20.31 -0.65 7.21
CA THR A 233 -21.27 -0.88 8.29
C THR A 233 -22.46 -1.75 7.87
N THR A 234 -22.78 -1.82 6.58
CA THR A 234 -23.82 -2.76 6.07
C THR A 234 -23.47 -4.23 6.26
N LEU A 235 -22.20 -4.52 6.53
CA LEU A 235 -21.70 -5.88 6.80
C LEU A 235 -21.95 -6.34 8.25
N ARG A 236 -22.46 -5.49 9.15
CA ARG A 236 -22.81 -5.90 10.51
C ARG A 236 -23.79 -7.08 10.50
N GLY A 237 -23.37 -8.20 11.12
CA GLY A 237 -24.13 -9.45 11.14
C GLY A 237 -24.16 -10.26 9.83
N ASN A 238 -23.45 -9.80 8.78
CA ASN A 238 -23.45 -10.42 7.44
C ASN A 238 -22.05 -10.79 6.96
N THR A 239 -21.17 -11.21 7.85
CA THR A 239 -19.81 -11.65 7.52
C THR A 239 -19.66 -13.15 7.74
N PRO A 240 -18.82 -13.85 6.97
CA PRO A 240 -18.61 -15.29 7.11
C PRO A 240 -17.84 -15.70 8.37
N VAL A 241 -17.20 -14.72 9.04
CA VAL A 241 -16.40 -14.87 10.28
C VAL A 241 -16.77 -13.76 11.26
N GLN A 242 -16.19 -13.78 12.46
CA GLN A 242 -16.36 -12.69 13.43
C GLN A 242 -15.92 -11.36 12.79
N ALA A 243 -16.74 -10.31 12.96
CA ALA A 243 -16.41 -8.96 12.53
C ALA A 243 -16.24 -8.05 13.73
N VAL A 244 -15.22 -7.16 13.66
CA VAL A 244 -15.05 -6.04 14.59
C VAL A 244 -14.96 -4.74 13.81
N PHE A 245 -15.48 -3.67 14.39
CA PHE A 245 -15.61 -2.37 13.78
C PHE A 245 -14.75 -1.34 14.52
N CYS A 246 -13.86 -0.67 13.79
CA CYS A 246 -12.91 0.30 14.30
C CYS A 246 -13.27 1.71 13.80
N GLY A 247 -13.38 2.70 14.68
CA GLY A 247 -13.71 4.06 14.26
C GLY A 247 -14.00 5.01 15.41
N LYS A 248 -14.63 6.15 15.06
CA LYS A 248 -15.07 7.17 16.01
C LYS A 248 -16.53 6.96 16.45
N ALA A 249 -17.29 6.19 15.67
CA ALA A 249 -18.71 5.93 15.95
C ALA A 249 -18.90 5.33 17.34
N GLU A 250 -19.99 5.74 18.03
CA GLU A 250 -20.28 5.30 19.39
C GLU A 250 -20.51 3.78 19.49
N ASP A 251 -20.96 3.16 18.42
CA ASP A 251 -21.21 1.73 18.31
C ASP A 251 -20.01 0.93 17.74
N ALA A 252 -18.83 1.57 17.63
CA ALA A 252 -17.61 0.88 17.23
C ALA A 252 -17.08 0.02 18.40
N ASP A 253 -16.58 -1.18 18.05
CA ASP A 253 -15.97 -2.11 19.02
C ASP A 253 -14.59 -1.59 19.51
N TYR A 254 -13.87 -0.92 18.62
CA TYR A 254 -12.58 -0.28 18.86
C TYR A 254 -12.72 1.20 18.55
N ARG A 255 -12.56 2.06 19.55
CA ARG A 255 -12.78 3.51 19.41
C ARG A 255 -11.53 4.31 19.72
N ALA A 256 -11.37 5.44 19.05
CA ALA A 256 -10.36 6.42 19.41
C ALA A 256 -10.90 7.85 19.28
N GLN A 257 -10.41 8.71 20.16
CA GLN A 257 -10.62 10.15 20.10
C GLN A 257 -9.25 10.84 20.18
N VAL A 258 -9.00 11.76 19.25
CA VAL A 258 -7.80 12.60 19.32
C VAL A 258 -7.94 13.57 20.51
N THR A 259 -6.97 13.57 21.39
CA THR A 259 -6.93 14.42 22.60
C THR A 259 -5.93 15.56 22.48
N GLY A 260 -5.03 15.51 21.50
CA GLY A 260 -4.04 16.56 21.24
C GLY A 260 -2.91 16.12 20.31
N GLY A 261 -1.85 16.90 20.28
CA GLY A 261 -0.65 16.64 19.49
C GLY A 261 0.26 17.85 19.48
N ASP A 262 1.47 17.70 18.93
CA ASP A 262 2.42 18.82 18.80
C ASP A 262 2.29 19.58 17.47
N GLY A 263 1.39 19.12 16.58
CA GLY A 263 1.22 19.69 15.25
C GLY A 263 2.43 19.50 14.32
N VAL A 264 3.40 18.69 14.71
CA VAL A 264 4.70 18.54 14.04
C VAL A 264 5.09 17.09 13.82
N SER A 265 4.93 16.23 14.82
CA SER A 265 5.48 14.87 14.77
C SER A 265 4.53 13.78 15.26
N HIS A 266 3.54 14.11 16.08
CA HIS A 266 2.67 13.11 16.70
C HIS A 266 1.30 13.66 17.07
N ILE A 267 0.36 12.74 17.27
CA ILE A 267 -0.92 12.98 17.91
C ILE A 267 -1.06 12.14 19.18
N HIS A 268 -1.86 12.61 20.12
CA HIS A 268 -2.33 11.86 21.28
C HIS A 268 -3.78 11.43 21.05
N CYS A 269 -4.09 10.19 21.38
CA CYS A 269 -5.43 9.65 21.28
C CYS A 269 -5.80 8.89 22.53
N HIS A 270 -7.04 9.06 22.99
CA HIS A 270 -7.67 8.14 23.91
C HIS A 270 -8.22 6.96 23.14
N ILE A 271 -7.81 5.73 23.46
CA ILE A 271 -8.23 4.49 22.79
C ILE A 271 -9.04 3.65 23.78
N THR A 272 -10.20 3.19 23.32
CA THR A 272 -11.04 2.21 24.03
C THR A 272 -11.20 0.97 23.17
N THR A 273 -10.82 -0.19 23.70
CA THR A 273 -10.97 -1.51 23.07
C THR A 273 -11.62 -2.49 24.05
N PRO A 274 -11.96 -3.71 23.65
CA PRO A 274 -12.42 -4.74 24.58
C PRO A 274 -11.45 -5.08 25.71
N LYS A 275 -10.13 -4.85 25.51
CA LYS A 275 -9.09 -5.23 26.48
C LYS A 275 -8.30 -4.06 27.07
N MET A 276 -8.46 -2.83 26.55
CA MET A 276 -7.74 -1.68 27.07
C MET A 276 -8.52 -0.37 26.93
N GLU A 277 -8.29 0.55 27.88
CA GLU A 277 -8.70 1.95 27.82
C GLU A 277 -7.53 2.79 28.30
N ARG A 278 -6.94 3.57 27.39
CA ARG A 278 -5.76 4.40 27.72
C ARG A 278 -5.47 5.46 26.68
N ASP A 279 -4.66 6.43 27.09
CA ASP A 279 -4.07 7.41 26.18
C ASP A 279 -2.82 6.84 25.52
N VAL A 280 -2.72 6.97 24.20
CA VAL A 280 -1.57 6.53 23.41
C VAL A 280 -1.01 7.68 22.60
N LYS A 281 0.31 7.64 22.39
CA LYS A 281 1.02 8.55 21.49
C LYS A 281 1.24 7.86 20.15
N ILE A 282 0.71 8.43 19.07
CA ILE A 282 0.89 7.94 17.70
C ILE A 282 1.95 8.81 17.02
N PRO A 283 3.12 8.27 16.59
CA PRO A 283 4.21 9.05 15.99
C PRO A 283 3.93 9.37 14.53
N ALA A 284 2.81 10.02 14.27
CA ALA A 284 2.37 10.47 12.95
C ALA A 284 1.34 11.58 13.08
N LEU A 285 1.15 12.36 12.02
CA LEU A 285 0.22 13.47 11.98
C LEU A 285 -1.13 13.09 11.40
N GLY A 286 -2.17 13.74 11.90
CA GLY A 286 -3.52 13.71 11.37
C GLY A 286 -4.46 12.74 12.06
N GLU A 287 -5.69 13.20 12.24
CA GLU A 287 -6.77 12.42 12.88
C GLU A 287 -6.99 11.05 12.21
N HIS A 288 -6.77 10.96 10.89
CA HIS A 288 -6.96 9.71 10.16
C HIS A 288 -6.03 8.56 10.65
N MET A 289 -4.99 8.86 11.42
CA MET A 289 -4.10 7.85 12.00
C MET A 289 -4.76 7.03 13.10
N ILE A 290 -5.92 7.44 13.60
CA ILE A 290 -6.69 6.59 14.53
C ILE A 290 -7.10 5.27 13.89
N TYR A 291 -7.48 5.25 12.61
CA TYR A 291 -7.95 4.04 11.92
C TYR A 291 -6.87 2.94 11.84
N PRO A 292 -5.67 3.19 11.28
CA PRO A 292 -4.62 2.17 11.28
C PRO A 292 -4.20 1.76 12.70
N THR A 293 -4.26 2.66 13.67
CA THR A 293 -3.94 2.36 15.06
C THR A 293 -4.97 1.42 15.69
N LEU A 294 -6.27 1.70 15.53
CA LEU A 294 -7.35 0.83 16.03
C LEU A 294 -7.36 -0.54 15.33
N ILE A 295 -7.13 -0.56 14.02
CA ILE A 295 -6.98 -1.81 13.26
C ILE A 295 -5.81 -2.63 13.81
N ALA A 296 -4.67 -2.00 14.06
CA ALA A 296 -3.50 -2.69 14.62
C ALA A 296 -3.74 -3.17 16.05
N ALA A 297 -4.49 -2.42 16.86
CA ALA A 297 -4.88 -2.85 18.20
C ALA A 297 -5.80 -4.08 18.12
N ALA A 298 -6.80 -4.09 17.23
CA ALA A 298 -7.70 -5.21 17.04
C ALA A 298 -6.95 -6.47 16.57
N VAL A 299 -6.04 -6.33 15.63
CA VAL A 299 -5.19 -7.42 15.16
C VAL A 299 -4.25 -7.90 16.28
N GLY A 300 -3.61 -6.98 17.02
CA GLY A 300 -2.74 -7.30 18.14
C GLY A 300 -3.47 -8.09 19.24
N GLU A 301 -4.67 -7.66 19.63
CA GLU A 301 -5.50 -8.36 20.61
C GLU A 301 -5.92 -9.76 20.12
N HIS A 302 -6.21 -9.93 18.84
CA HIS A 302 -6.53 -11.22 18.22
C HIS A 302 -5.33 -12.18 18.32
N PHE A 303 -4.11 -11.70 18.05
CA PHE A 303 -2.88 -12.47 18.18
C PHE A 303 -2.33 -12.55 19.63
N GLY A 304 -3.10 -12.12 20.61
CA GLY A 304 -2.78 -12.27 22.02
C GLY A 304 -1.65 -11.38 22.54
N LEU A 305 -1.49 -10.19 21.96
CA LEU A 305 -0.65 -9.16 22.54
C LEU A 305 -1.35 -8.52 23.75
N THR A 306 -0.56 -8.16 24.74
CA THR A 306 -1.03 -7.39 25.90
C THR A 306 -1.23 -5.91 25.51
N PRO A 307 -2.02 -5.13 26.28
CA PRO A 307 -2.16 -3.70 26.10
C PRO A 307 -0.82 -2.95 26.04
N ASP A 308 0.16 -3.34 26.86
CA ASP A 308 1.48 -2.70 26.90
C ASP A 308 2.30 -3.04 25.63
N GLU A 309 2.22 -4.26 25.12
CA GLU A 309 2.85 -4.66 23.85
C GLU A 309 2.23 -3.92 22.66
N ILE A 310 0.92 -3.71 22.66
CA ILE A 310 0.22 -2.95 21.61
C ILE A 310 0.67 -1.48 21.63
N GLU A 311 0.70 -0.86 22.79
CA GLU A 311 1.16 0.54 22.94
C GLU A 311 2.62 0.70 22.53
N ASP A 312 3.51 -0.21 22.94
CA ASP A 312 4.92 -0.23 22.52
C ASP A 312 5.05 -0.36 21.00
N GLY A 313 4.25 -1.23 20.37
CA GLY A 313 4.22 -1.38 18.92
C GLY A 313 3.73 -0.13 18.19
N ILE A 314 2.69 0.54 18.68
CA ILE A 314 2.21 1.82 18.15
C ILE A 314 3.31 2.87 18.23
N ALA A 315 4.02 2.96 19.37
CA ALA A 315 5.11 3.92 19.56
C ALA A 315 6.30 3.67 18.63
N ARG A 316 6.52 2.45 18.17
CA ARG A 316 7.58 2.06 17.21
C ARG A 316 7.18 2.25 15.74
N PHE A 317 5.96 2.67 15.46
CA PHE A 317 5.53 2.90 14.09
C PHE A 317 6.39 3.97 13.41
N VAL A 318 6.82 3.66 12.18
CA VAL A 318 7.55 4.59 11.31
C VAL A 318 6.79 4.73 10.00
N PRO A 319 6.36 5.94 9.63
CA PRO A 319 5.68 6.17 8.35
C PRO A 319 6.54 5.73 7.16
N THR A 320 5.92 5.02 6.21
CA THR A 320 6.58 4.68 4.94
C THR A 320 6.94 5.96 4.18
N ARG A 321 8.10 5.97 3.52
CA ARG A 321 8.57 7.10 2.72
C ARG A 321 7.49 7.57 1.72
N MET A 322 7.36 8.89 1.55
CA MET A 322 6.35 9.55 0.70
C MET A 322 4.89 9.30 1.17
N ARG A 323 4.68 8.94 2.44
CA ARG A 323 3.38 8.75 3.08
C ARG A 323 3.29 9.65 4.31
N MET A 324 2.97 10.93 4.11
CA MET A 324 2.92 11.97 5.14
C MET A 324 4.24 12.04 5.95
N ASN A 325 5.37 11.90 5.28
CA ASN A 325 6.66 12.08 5.94
C ASN A 325 6.88 13.55 6.28
N VAL A 326 7.20 13.79 7.54
CA VAL A 326 7.54 15.11 8.03
C VAL A 326 9.03 15.33 7.91
N ILE A 327 9.42 16.31 7.10
CA ILE A 327 10.80 16.71 6.89
C ILE A 327 10.96 18.12 7.47
N GLN A 328 11.71 18.23 8.55
CA GLN A 328 12.01 19.51 9.17
C GLN A 328 13.42 19.95 8.81
N ARG A 329 13.57 21.25 8.54
CA ARG A 329 14.86 21.92 8.57
C ARG A 329 14.94 22.85 9.75
N GLU A 330 16.11 22.95 10.34
CA GLU A 330 16.34 23.76 11.54
C GLU A 330 15.78 25.18 11.33
N GLY A 331 14.73 25.47 12.10
CA GLY A 331 14.18 26.80 12.34
C GLY A 331 13.14 27.31 11.36
N GLU A 332 12.92 26.77 10.13
CA GLU A 332 12.25 27.60 9.12
C GLU A 332 11.13 26.94 8.33
N ILE A 333 11.23 25.66 7.93
CA ILE A 333 10.24 25.05 7.03
C ILE A 333 9.94 23.62 7.43
N THR A 334 8.66 23.26 7.42
CA THR A 334 8.19 21.88 7.54
C THR A 334 7.63 21.42 6.22
N ILE A 335 8.15 20.32 5.65
CA ILE A 335 7.62 19.71 4.44
C ILE A 335 6.87 18.44 4.85
N LEU A 336 5.62 18.33 4.40
CA LEU A 336 4.78 17.14 4.50
C LEU A 336 4.85 16.43 3.15
N ASP A 337 5.72 15.42 3.04
CA ASP A 337 5.86 14.63 1.81
C ASP A 337 4.85 13.48 1.81
N ASP A 338 3.77 13.65 1.05
CA ASP A 338 2.74 12.64 0.79
C ASP A 338 2.60 12.35 -0.71
N SER A 339 3.74 12.40 -1.42
CA SER A 339 3.82 12.40 -2.89
C SER A 339 3.66 11.03 -3.54
N TYR A 340 3.46 9.95 -2.78
CA TYR A 340 3.38 8.59 -3.34
C TYR A 340 2.17 8.41 -4.28
N ASN A 341 0.96 8.79 -3.84
CA ASN A 341 -0.27 8.67 -4.64
C ASN A 341 -1.35 9.61 -4.13
N ALA A 342 -2.37 9.88 -4.95
CA ALA A 342 -3.46 10.77 -4.61
C ALA A 342 -4.82 10.27 -5.12
N ASN A 343 -5.84 10.51 -4.32
CA ASN A 343 -7.24 10.45 -4.67
C ASN A 343 -8.00 11.49 -3.83
N PRO A 344 -9.29 11.80 -4.11
CA PRO A 344 -10.00 12.87 -3.43
C PRO A 344 -10.05 12.75 -1.90
N GLN A 345 -10.21 11.52 -1.38
CA GLN A 345 -10.27 11.27 0.05
C GLN A 345 -8.90 11.49 0.72
N SER A 346 -7.83 10.96 0.13
CA SER A 346 -6.47 11.14 0.66
C SER A 346 -5.97 12.58 0.54
N MET A 347 -6.38 13.33 -0.51
CA MET A 347 -6.10 14.76 -0.64
C MET A 347 -6.73 15.55 0.52
N ARG A 348 -8.01 15.32 0.79
CA ARG A 348 -8.70 16.00 1.90
C ARG A 348 -8.07 15.68 3.25
N ALA A 349 -7.70 14.43 3.49
CA ALA A 349 -7.00 14.05 4.72
C ALA A 349 -5.66 14.80 4.87
N ALA A 350 -4.85 14.85 3.81
CA ALA A 350 -3.57 15.56 3.81
C ALA A 350 -3.72 17.08 3.99
N ILE A 351 -4.73 17.68 3.35
CA ILE A 351 -5.07 19.11 3.52
C ILE A 351 -5.49 19.38 4.98
N SER A 352 -6.25 18.49 5.62
CA SER A 352 -6.59 18.64 7.04
C SER A 352 -5.34 18.63 7.93
N VAL A 353 -4.40 17.71 7.66
CA VAL A 353 -3.11 17.70 8.39
C VAL A 353 -2.37 19.03 8.22
N LEU A 354 -2.26 19.54 6.98
CA LEU A 354 -1.64 20.83 6.69
C LEU A 354 -2.33 21.95 7.45
N ALA A 355 -3.66 21.99 7.45
CA ALA A 355 -4.46 23.01 8.13
C ALA A 355 -4.25 23.00 9.65
N ASP A 356 -4.07 21.82 10.24
CA ASP A 356 -3.94 21.62 11.68
C ASP A 356 -2.49 21.85 12.19
N THR A 357 -1.52 22.11 11.30
CA THR A 357 -0.15 22.50 11.72
C THR A 357 -0.11 23.90 12.33
N HIS A 358 0.87 24.14 13.23
CA HIS A 358 0.97 25.39 13.98
C HIS A 358 1.68 26.52 13.24
N ARG A 359 2.22 26.27 12.04
CA ARG A 359 2.94 27.28 11.26
C ARG A 359 2.00 28.33 10.68
N SER A 360 2.51 29.55 10.52
CA SER A 360 1.71 30.71 10.10
C SER A 360 1.42 30.74 8.59
N TRP A 361 2.22 30.06 7.78
CA TRP A 361 2.07 30.02 6.31
C TRP A 361 1.90 28.59 5.79
N LYS A 362 0.76 28.30 5.20
CA LYS A 362 0.35 26.95 4.76
C LYS A 362 0.26 26.87 3.24
N VAL A 363 1.15 26.08 2.65
CA VAL A 363 1.25 25.89 1.20
C VAL A 363 0.88 24.48 0.82
N ALA A 364 -0.03 24.31 -0.13
CA ALA A 364 -0.36 23.03 -0.73
C ALA A 364 0.17 22.96 -2.17
N ILE A 365 1.09 22.04 -2.45
CA ILE A 365 1.59 21.73 -3.79
C ILE A 365 0.92 20.42 -4.20
N LEU A 366 -0.14 20.52 -5.01
CA LEU A 366 -1.00 19.39 -5.32
C LEU A 366 -1.05 19.15 -6.82
N GLY A 367 -0.85 17.90 -7.22
CA GLY A 367 -0.91 17.50 -8.63
C GLY A 367 -2.16 16.70 -8.97
N ASP A 368 -2.22 16.25 -10.23
CA ASP A 368 -3.35 15.50 -10.77
C ASP A 368 -3.63 14.22 -10.00
N MET A 369 -4.91 13.93 -9.85
CA MET A 369 -5.43 12.65 -9.38
C MET A 369 -5.86 11.84 -10.60
N PHE A 370 -5.20 10.70 -10.82
CA PHE A 370 -5.48 9.82 -11.95
C PHE A 370 -6.58 8.80 -11.64
N GLU A 371 -7.05 8.08 -12.67
CA GLU A 371 -8.05 7.00 -12.59
C GLU A 371 -9.41 7.43 -12.06
N LEU A 372 -9.77 8.70 -12.27
CA LEU A 372 -11.07 9.26 -11.90
C LEU A 372 -12.06 9.33 -13.08
N GLY A 373 -11.59 9.10 -14.32
CA GLY A 373 -12.40 9.13 -15.54
C GLY A 373 -13.21 10.42 -15.69
N PRO A 374 -14.51 10.32 -16.04
CA PRO A 374 -15.35 11.49 -16.25
C PRO A 374 -15.61 12.33 -14.98
N TYR A 375 -15.31 11.78 -13.80
CA TYR A 375 -15.49 12.48 -12.52
C TYR A 375 -14.32 13.40 -12.18
N ALA A 376 -13.20 13.32 -12.92
CA ALA A 376 -11.96 14.04 -12.61
C ALA A 376 -12.16 15.55 -12.43
N PRO A 377 -12.87 16.30 -13.33
CA PRO A 377 -13.06 17.73 -13.16
C PRO A 377 -13.74 18.09 -11.84
N ALA A 378 -14.87 17.46 -11.55
CA ALA A 378 -15.66 17.76 -10.36
C ALA A 378 -14.91 17.38 -9.05
N LEU A 379 -14.19 16.26 -9.06
CA LEU A 379 -13.43 15.82 -7.90
C LEU A 379 -12.21 16.69 -7.62
N HIS A 380 -11.51 17.18 -8.66
CA HIS A 380 -10.44 18.16 -8.50
C HIS A 380 -10.97 19.49 -7.98
N ALA A 381 -12.05 20.03 -8.57
CA ALA A 381 -12.68 21.26 -8.08
C ALA A 381 -13.10 21.15 -6.61
N GLY A 382 -13.66 20.00 -6.22
CA GLY A 382 -14.04 19.72 -4.82
C GLY A 382 -12.86 19.64 -3.84
N VAL A 383 -11.65 19.31 -4.30
CA VAL A 383 -10.41 19.42 -3.48
C VAL A 383 -10.01 20.88 -3.35
N GLY A 384 -10.13 21.68 -4.43
CA GLY A 384 -9.88 23.12 -4.41
C GLY A 384 -10.81 23.87 -3.44
N ASP A 385 -12.11 23.56 -3.48
CA ASP A 385 -13.09 24.09 -2.53
C ASP A 385 -12.73 23.73 -1.07
N TYR A 386 -12.25 22.52 -0.85
CA TYR A 386 -11.84 22.07 0.48
C TYR A 386 -10.62 22.84 1.03
N LEU A 387 -9.67 23.23 0.16
CA LEU A 387 -8.52 24.08 0.57
C LEU A 387 -8.99 25.42 1.15
N GLY A 388 -9.94 26.10 0.48
CA GLY A 388 -10.50 27.37 0.99
C GLY A 388 -11.23 27.17 2.32
N LYS A 389 -12.05 26.13 2.44
CA LYS A 389 -12.77 25.81 3.69
C LYS A 389 -11.83 25.50 4.87
N ARG A 390 -10.61 25.02 4.58
CA ARG A 390 -9.60 24.72 5.60
C ARG A 390 -8.64 25.88 5.85
N GLY A 391 -8.80 27.02 5.19
CA GLY A 391 -7.99 28.20 5.40
C GLY A 391 -6.53 28.05 4.97
N ILE A 392 -6.28 27.35 3.84
CA ILE A 392 -4.94 27.22 3.28
C ILE A 392 -4.57 28.52 2.54
N ASP A 393 -3.36 29.04 2.78
CA ASP A 393 -2.92 30.33 2.28
C ASP A 393 -2.52 30.32 0.79
N CYS A 394 -1.91 29.22 0.34
CA CYS A 394 -1.37 29.11 -0.99
C CYS A 394 -1.58 27.72 -1.59
N LEU A 395 -2.06 27.68 -2.85
CA LEU A 395 -2.11 26.48 -3.69
C LEU A 395 -1.17 26.64 -4.88
N VAL A 396 -0.31 25.64 -5.11
CA VAL A 396 0.40 25.40 -6.37
C VAL A 396 -0.22 24.14 -6.99
N ALA A 397 -1.13 24.32 -7.92
CA ALA A 397 -1.79 23.24 -8.65
C ALA A 397 -0.91 22.84 -9.85
N VAL A 398 -0.56 21.54 -9.96
CA VAL A 398 0.38 21.02 -10.96
C VAL A 398 -0.31 19.99 -11.85
N GLY A 399 -0.38 20.26 -13.14
CA GLY A 399 -0.97 19.37 -14.14
C GLY A 399 -2.28 19.88 -14.72
N LYS A 400 -2.74 19.22 -15.78
CA LYS A 400 -3.92 19.65 -16.55
C LYS A 400 -5.23 19.52 -15.80
N LEU A 401 -5.41 18.43 -15.05
CA LEU A 401 -6.63 18.20 -14.27
C LEU A 401 -6.66 19.10 -13.04
N SER A 402 -5.50 19.45 -12.51
CA SER A 402 -5.33 20.33 -11.35
C SER A 402 -5.74 21.79 -11.65
N GLU A 403 -5.97 22.16 -12.93
CA GLU A 403 -6.58 23.44 -13.28
C GLU A 403 -7.99 23.59 -12.69
N HIS A 404 -8.78 22.50 -12.66
CA HIS A 404 -10.09 22.47 -11.99
C HIS A 404 -9.95 22.66 -10.48
N MET A 405 -8.89 22.11 -9.88
CA MET A 405 -8.58 22.32 -8.46
C MET A 405 -8.24 23.79 -8.20
N ALA A 406 -7.41 24.38 -9.06
CA ALA A 406 -7.05 25.81 -8.95
C ALA A 406 -8.29 26.72 -9.08
N GLN A 407 -9.22 26.38 -9.98
CA GLN A 407 -10.48 27.12 -10.12
C GLN A 407 -11.31 27.02 -8.84
N GLY A 408 -11.56 25.79 -8.33
CA GLY A 408 -12.32 25.59 -7.10
C GLY A 408 -11.68 26.30 -5.88
N ALA A 409 -10.35 26.34 -5.82
CA ALA A 409 -9.63 27.05 -4.76
C ALA A 409 -9.80 28.59 -4.84
N ARG A 410 -9.78 29.16 -6.03
CA ARG A 410 -10.05 30.61 -6.24
C ARG A 410 -11.48 30.97 -5.85
N GLU A 411 -12.45 30.16 -6.27
CA GLU A 411 -13.87 30.33 -5.93
C GLU A 411 -14.13 30.22 -4.42
N ALA A 412 -13.36 29.35 -3.73
CA ALA A 412 -13.44 29.17 -2.29
C ALA A 412 -12.58 30.18 -1.48
N GLY A 413 -11.93 31.14 -2.14
CA GLY A 413 -11.24 32.25 -1.50
C GLY A 413 -9.83 31.94 -1.00
N VAL A 414 -9.13 30.92 -1.55
CA VAL A 414 -7.70 30.72 -1.27
C VAL A 414 -6.90 31.93 -1.72
N PRO A 415 -6.12 32.61 -0.84
CA PRO A 415 -5.50 33.90 -1.13
C PRO A 415 -4.54 33.89 -2.33
N MET A 416 -3.74 32.82 -2.47
CA MET A 416 -2.76 32.69 -3.55
C MET A 416 -2.95 31.35 -4.27
N VAL A 417 -3.18 31.40 -5.59
CA VAL A 417 -3.38 30.19 -6.40
C VAL A 417 -2.58 30.29 -7.69
N TYR A 418 -1.59 29.40 -7.79
CA TYR A 418 -0.79 29.18 -8.99
C TYR A 418 -1.28 27.95 -9.73
N SER A 419 -1.43 28.05 -11.07
CA SER A 419 -1.74 26.92 -11.94
C SER A 419 -0.52 26.68 -12.83
N CYS A 420 0.08 25.51 -12.68
CA CYS A 420 1.30 25.10 -13.37
C CYS A 420 0.98 23.91 -14.29
N ALA A 421 1.37 24.00 -15.56
CA ALA A 421 1.08 22.95 -16.54
C ALA A 421 1.79 21.62 -16.20
N ASP A 422 2.97 21.71 -15.58
CA ASP A 422 3.83 20.59 -15.23
C ASP A 422 4.77 20.93 -14.06
N LYS A 423 5.62 19.97 -13.69
CA LYS A 423 6.62 20.13 -12.62
C LYS A 423 7.61 21.26 -12.89
N GLU A 424 8.04 21.44 -14.14
CA GLU A 424 9.04 22.45 -14.49
C GLU A 424 8.47 23.86 -14.29
N ALA A 425 7.21 24.08 -14.66
CA ALA A 425 6.53 25.33 -14.37
C ALA A 425 6.36 25.54 -12.85
N ALA A 426 6.07 24.48 -12.10
CA ALA A 426 5.97 24.54 -10.65
C ALA A 426 7.30 24.90 -9.98
N LYS A 427 8.43 24.35 -10.46
CA LYS A 427 9.77 24.67 -9.94
C LYS A 427 10.09 26.17 -9.96
N VAL A 428 9.59 26.90 -10.98
CA VAL A 428 9.78 28.35 -11.09
C VAL A 428 9.00 29.13 -10.02
N VAL A 429 7.87 28.56 -9.58
CA VAL A 429 6.98 29.18 -8.58
C VAL A 429 7.46 28.94 -7.15
N LEU A 430 8.17 27.81 -6.87
CA LEU A 430 8.56 27.42 -5.51
C LEU A 430 9.27 28.54 -4.72
N PRO A 431 10.26 29.29 -5.27
CA PRO A 431 10.91 30.37 -4.53
C PRO A 431 9.99 31.52 -4.10
N GLN A 432 8.82 31.66 -4.76
CA GLN A 432 7.85 32.72 -4.47
C GLN A 432 6.89 32.36 -3.35
N VAL A 433 6.69 31.05 -3.10
CA VAL A 433 5.71 30.53 -2.12
C VAL A 433 6.37 30.02 -0.84
N VAL A 434 7.65 29.72 -0.89
CA VAL A 434 8.43 29.32 0.29
C VAL A 434 8.73 30.56 1.12
N ARG A 435 8.35 30.51 2.41
CA ARG A 435 8.57 31.60 3.39
C ARG A 435 9.08 31.01 4.71
N PRO A 436 9.77 31.77 5.53
CA PRO A 436 10.00 31.38 6.91
C PRO A 436 8.69 31.01 7.61
N ASP A 437 8.73 30.07 8.53
CA ASP A 437 7.56 29.58 9.28
C ASP A 437 6.45 28.96 8.40
N SER A 438 6.85 28.26 7.30
CA SER A 438 5.91 27.59 6.44
C SER A 438 5.73 26.12 6.77
N THR A 439 4.52 25.58 6.53
CA THR A 439 4.30 24.15 6.28
C THR A 439 3.89 23.96 4.81
N ILE A 440 4.57 23.05 4.12
CA ILE A 440 4.38 22.78 2.69
C ILE A 440 3.98 21.32 2.51
N LEU A 441 2.78 21.08 2.04
CA LEU A 441 2.30 19.74 1.65
C LEU A 441 2.62 19.49 0.18
N VAL A 442 3.19 18.32 -0.14
CA VAL A 442 3.40 17.85 -1.52
C VAL A 442 2.64 16.55 -1.73
N LYS A 443 1.68 16.53 -2.69
CA LYS A 443 0.87 15.33 -2.97
C LYS A 443 0.35 15.29 -4.40
N ALA A 444 0.47 14.10 -5.05
CA ALA A 444 -0.10 13.83 -6.37
C ALA A 444 -0.22 12.32 -6.62
N SER A 445 -0.85 11.95 -7.74
CA SER A 445 -0.79 10.57 -8.25
C SER A 445 0.64 10.16 -8.59
N ARG A 446 0.96 8.87 -8.45
CA ARG A 446 2.33 8.32 -8.59
C ARG A 446 3.02 8.73 -9.91
N GLY A 447 2.26 8.74 -11.02
CA GLY A 447 2.79 9.10 -12.34
C GLY A 447 3.22 10.56 -12.49
N MET A 448 2.86 11.44 -11.55
CA MET A 448 3.31 12.84 -11.51
C MET A 448 4.74 13.00 -10.99
N ALA A 449 5.21 12.05 -10.18
CA ALA A 449 6.54 12.05 -9.55
C ALA A 449 6.87 13.38 -8.84
N LEU A 450 5.95 13.89 -8.00
CA LEU A 450 6.12 15.18 -7.31
C LEU A 450 7.16 15.15 -6.18
N GLU A 451 7.71 14.00 -5.83
CA GLU A 451 8.88 13.89 -4.95
C GLU A 451 10.10 14.68 -5.47
N GLU A 452 10.14 14.98 -6.76
CA GLU A 452 11.16 15.86 -7.34
C GLU A 452 11.01 17.31 -6.84
N LEU A 453 9.77 17.78 -6.63
CA LEU A 453 9.53 19.10 -6.03
C LEU A 453 9.90 19.11 -4.55
N THR A 454 9.65 18.01 -3.82
CA THR A 454 10.14 17.83 -2.45
C THR A 454 11.68 17.95 -2.40
N ALA A 455 12.38 17.27 -3.31
CA ALA A 455 13.84 17.34 -3.39
C ALA A 455 14.33 18.78 -3.68
N GLN A 456 13.63 19.51 -4.55
CA GLN A 456 13.97 20.91 -4.84
C GLN A 456 13.69 21.85 -3.65
N LEU A 457 12.57 21.67 -2.96
CA LEU A 457 12.27 22.46 -1.75
C LEU A 457 13.40 22.34 -0.73
N LEU A 458 14.00 21.16 -0.58
CA LEU A 458 15.14 20.93 0.30
C LEU A 458 16.41 21.69 -0.10
N THR A 459 16.49 22.18 -1.34
CA THR A 459 17.63 22.98 -1.80
C THR A 459 17.38 24.49 -1.70
N LEU A 460 16.13 24.91 -1.51
CA LEU A 460 15.73 26.32 -1.37
C LEU A 460 15.77 26.80 0.08
N CYS A 461 15.98 25.90 1.01
CA CYS A 461 15.90 26.15 2.46
C CYS A 461 17.28 26.12 3.10
#